data_0b3b2147262dcf2af75543fe518ad90a
#
_entry.id   0b3b2147262dcf2af75543fe518ad90a
#
_cell.length_a   1.000
_cell.length_b   1.000
_cell.length_c   1.000
_cell.angle_alpha   90.00
_cell.angle_beta   90.00
_cell.angle_gamma   90.00
#
_symmetry.space_group_name_H-M   'P 1'
#
loop_
_entity.id
_entity.type
_entity.pdbx_description
1 polymer ?
#
loop_
_entity_poly.entity_id
_entity_poly.type
_entity_poly.pdbx_seq_one_letter_code
_entity_poly.pdbx_strand_id
1 'polypeptide(L)'
;VIDSHAHIDTTPFAADRAEVLQRAWDAGITSIIIPDIQPEHRDNLISITSSDPRLYRGIGVHPHHVANLPEQELNEIDKGALADRVVAIGEIGLDYHYDFAPAETQKEWFRAQLQLAKKHHLPAIIHNREADNDILDILHDEQDGTLQGVLHCFSSDTEVLRKALDLGMLVSFTGNITFKRSTLANVVRYVPTDRFMIETDAPYITPEPYRGKRNEPAYVARVAGKIAEIKGLSMDQIIDFSTTTAKKFFALCALIVVCTITAVAQPTPPRDEDYPFDRDWEIALDNYYADSVAWEKWIKPRRLGVGLSIGTLTVVELQQFLQRYNYRSTSVPTDPSRWTYYQRGEGPERSFSFESLSAIGGTVTYGLSTNVVLEASGFYSQNTKPAKDFGLDPITTIMAEFTALYSLNPYSKINFLPQAGLCYASIDDGTLTRTKFGVNTGLGIGINIPTKIGLFYPVFNIRFNFLLGTDENRVVTRYIDPIVGGIYQNSTNPNIKSEDLADVNSIYSLPRLTILYYLPF
;
A
#
# COMPACT_ATOMS: atom_id res chain seq x y z
N VAL A 1 13.65 0.85 -8.70
CA VAL A 1 14.64 0.70 -7.62
C VAL A 1 14.42 1.78 -6.57
N ILE A 2 14.61 1.48 -5.28
CA ILE A 2 14.65 2.46 -4.19
C ILE A 2 16.08 2.55 -3.69
N ASP A 3 16.59 3.78 -3.54
CA ASP A 3 17.81 4.06 -2.79
C ASP A 3 17.39 4.32 -1.33
N SER A 4 17.65 3.38 -0.43
CA SER A 4 17.14 3.44 0.93
C SER A 4 17.91 4.38 1.86
N HIS A 5 19.01 4.99 1.39
CA HIS A 5 19.80 5.93 2.18
C HIS A 5 20.76 6.74 1.29
N ALA A 6 20.54 8.06 1.19
CA ALA A 6 21.42 8.97 0.45
C ALA A 6 21.32 10.41 0.98
N HIS A 7 22.46 11.05 1.28
CA HIS A 7 22.56 12.42 1.78
C HIS A 7 22.62 13.45 0.65
N ILE A 8 21.61 13.48 -0.20
CA ILE A 8 21.55 14.41 -1.34
C ILE A 8 21.24 15.86 -0.94
N ASP A 9 20.89 16.11 0.31
CA ASP A 9 20.68 17.42 0.93
C ASP A 9 21.98 18.14 1.25
N THR A 10 23.11 17.42 1.30
CA THR A 10 24.42 17.94 1.74
C THR A 10 25.10 18.83 0.71
N THR A 11 26.07 19.63 1.19
CA THR A 11 26.84 20.62 0.40
C THR A 11 27.45 20.05 -0.91
N PRO A 12 28.01 18.83 -0.95
CA PRO A 12 28.54 18.26 -2.19
C PRO A 12 27.55 18.25 -3.37
N PHE A 13 26.25 18.27 -3.12
CA PHE A 13 25.20 18.28 -4.13
C PHE A 13 24.56 19.66 -4.37
N ALA A 14 24.93 20.68 -3.61
CA ALA A 14 24.26 21.98 -3.65
C ALA A 14 24.25 22.62 -5.06
N ALA A 15 25.32 22.42 -5.83
CA ALA A 15 25.48 23.04 -7.13
C ALA A 15 24.74 22.32 -8.28
N ASP A 16 24.50 20.99 -8.15
CA ASP A 16 23.99 20.16 -9.26
C ASP A 16 22.98 19.09 -8.79
N ARG A 17 22.29 19.37 -7.68
CA ARG A 17 21.31 18.42 -7.08
C ARG A 17 20.21 18.04 -8.06
N ALA A 18 19.69 18.99 -8.82
CA ALA A 18 18.62 18.74 -9.79
C ALA A 18 19.06 17.76 -10.87
N GLU A 19 20.29 17.94 -11.40
CA GLU A 19 20.88 17.07 -12.41
C GLU A 19 21.19 15.68 -11.84
N VAL A 20 21.64 15.59 -10.58
CA VAL A 20 21.87 14.32 -9.88
C VAL A 20 20.56 13.55 -9.73
N LEU A 21 19.51 14.22 -9.29
CA LEU A 21 18.17 13.63 -9.17
C LEU A 21 17.64 13.18 -10.53
N GLN A 22 17.82 13.99 -11.58
CA GLN A 22 17.40 13.59 -12.93
C GLN A 22 18.14 12.32 -13.39
N ARG A 23 19.46 12.23 -13.18
CA ARG A 23 20.22 11.01 -13.49
C ARG A 23 19.75 9.81 -12.69
N ALA A 24 19.34 10.02 -11.44
CA ALA A 24 18.76 8.95 -10.62
C ALA A 24 17.44 8.43 -11.22
N TRP A 25 16.56 9.34 -11.62
CA TRP A 25 15.29 8.97 -12.25
C TRP A 25 15.49 8.28 -13.60
N ASP A 26 16.40 8.76 -14.42
CA ASP A 26 16.75 8.16 -15.71
C ASP A 26 17.35 6.75 -15.54
N ALA A 27 18.04 6.51 -14.42
CA ALA A 27 18.55 5.18 -14.03
C ALA A 27 17.48 4.24 -13.45
N GLY A 28 16.20 4.66 -13.38
CA GLY A 28 15.09 3.84 -12.93
C GLY A 28 14.90 3.82 -11.40
N ILE A 29 15.46 4.78 -10.66
CA ILE A 29 15.16 4.96 -9.24
C ILE A 29 13.76 5.55 -9.12
N THR A 30 12.97 5.00 -8.22
CA THR A 30 11.58 5.40 -8.01
C THR A 30 11.38 6.18 -6.71
N SER A 31 12.28 6.03 -5.76
CA SER A 31 12.27 6.78 -4.50
C SER A 31 13.65 6.81 -3.87
N ILE A 32 13.92 7.88 -3.11
CA ILE A 32 15.13 8.06 -2.33
C ILE A 32 14.75 8.43 -0.90
N ILE A 33 15.37 7.78 0.09
CA ILE A 33 15.24 8.12 1.50
C ILE A 33 16.44 8.95 1.90
N ILE A 34 16.21 10.15 2.46
CA ILE A 34 17.24 11.07 2.89
C ILE A 34 17.18 11.14 4.42
N PRO A 35 18.14 10.60 5.16
CA PRO A 35 18.13 10.68 6.61
C PRO A 35 18.45 12.09 7.09
N ASP A 36 17.87 12.49 8.23
CA ASP A 36 18.24 13.69 8.95
C ASP A 36 19.44 13.39 9.84
N ILE A 37 20.47 14.21 9.79
CA ILE A 37 21.71 13.99 10.58
C ILE A 37 21.93 15.04 11.66
N GLN A 38 21.39 16.25 11.48
CA GLN A 38 21.58 17.36 12.44
C GLN A 38 20.50 18.43 12.27
N PRO A 39 20.08 19.07 13.38
CA PRO A 39 18.99 20.05 13.39
C PRO A 39 19.18 21.22 12.43
N GLU A 40 20.42 21.70 12.27
CA GLU A 40 20.75 22.86 11.46
C GLU A 40 20.47 22.69 9.96
N HIS A 41 20.41 21.44 9.49
CA HIS A 41 20.13 21.13 8.07
C HIS A 41 18.68 20.74 7.81
N ARG A 42 17.85 20.60 8.86
CA ARG A 42 16.49 20.05 8.76
C ARG A 42 15.57 20.86 7.86
N ASP A 43 15.62 22.20 7.92
CA ASP A 43 14.80 23.06 7.05
C ASP A 43 15.16 22.87 5.56
N ASN A 44 16.46 22.75 5.25
CA ASN A 44 16.90 22.44 3.90
C ASN A 44 16.41 21.05 3.44
N LEU A 45 16.50 20.04 4.31
CA LEU A 45 16.00 18.69 4.05
C LEU A 45 14.48 18.67 3.79
N ILE A 46 13.71 19.41 4.59
CA ILE A 46 12.26 19.59 4.41
C ILE A 46 11.97 20.21 3.04
N SER A 47 12.67 21.30 2.70
CA SER A 47 12.51 21.97 1.40
C SER A 47 12.77 21.02 0.22
N ILE A 48 13.88 20.26 0.27
CA ILE A 48 14.24 19.30 -0.78
C ILE A 48 13.19 18.20 -0.90
N THR A 49 12.79 17.58 0.21
CA THR A 49 11.83 16.46 0.16
C THR A 49 10.41 16.91 -0.20
N SER A 50 10.09 18.18 -0.02
CA SER A 50 8.82 18.75 -0.47
C SER A 50 8.80 19.06 -1.97
N SER A 51 9.96 19.18 -2.62
CA SER A 51 10.06 19.55 -4.04
C SER A 51 9.79 18.41 -5.02
N ASP A 52 9.92 17.14 -4.61
CA ASP A 52 9.68 15.97 -5.46
C ASP A 52 8.97 14.85 -4.67
N PRO A 53 7.85 14.30 -5.20
CA PRO A 53 7.08 13.24 -4.53
C PRO A 53 7.84 11.92 -4.35
N ARG A 54 8.96 11.73 -4.97
CA ARG A 54 9.80 10.53 -4.87
C ARG A 54 10.83 10.62 -3.74
N LEU A 55 10.94 11.79 -3.09
CA LEU A 55 11.87 12.03 -1.98
C LEU A 55 11.14 11.88 -0.65
N TYR A 56 11.73 11.12 0.24
CA TYR A 56 11.29 10.91 1.61
C TYR A 56 12.43 11.22 2.56
N ARG A 57 12.11 11.44 3.84
CA ARG A 57 13.15 11.73 4.83
C ARG A 57 13.00 10.93 6.10
N GLY A 58 14.12 10.74 6.78
CA GLY A 58 14.15 10.47 8.20
C GLY A 58 13.99 11.74 9.02
N ILE A 59 13.81 11.60 10.32
CA ILE A 59 14.01 12.65 11.31
C ILE A 59 14.80 12.08 12.49
N GLY A 60 15.89 12.74 12.87
CA GLY A 60 16.75 12.25 13.94
C GLY A 60 18.01 13.08 14.09
N VAL A 61 18.92 12.60 14.94
CA VAL A 61 20.24 13.18 15.14
C VAL A 61 21.27 12.07 15.13
N HIS A 62 22.23 12.20 14.21
CA HIS A 62 23.35 11.29 14.04
C HIS A 62 24.30 11.33 15.27
N PRO A 63 24.91 10.22 15.68
CA PRO A 63 25.80 10.15 16.84
C PRO A 63 26.93 11.19 16.86
N HIS A 64 27.38 11.69 15.72
CA HIS A 64 28.39 12.74 15.67
C HIS A 64 27.92 14.11 16.21
N HIS A 65 26.61 14.36 16.27
CA HIS A 65 26.05 15.67 16.57
C HIS A 65 25.38 15.77 17.95
N VAL A 66 25.40 14.70 18.75
CA VAL A 66 24.66 14.65 20.04
C VAL A 66 25.41 15.31 21.22
N ALA A 67 26.71 15.60 21.10
CA ALA A 67 27.55 16.01 22.24
C ALA A 67 27.06 17.25 23.01
N ASN A 68 26.47 18.22 22.32
CA ASN A 68 26.10 19.51 22.91
C ASN A 68 24.64 19.89 22.62
N LEU A 69 23.82 18.92 22.20
CA LEU A 69 22.42 19.20 21.94
C LEU A 69 21.61 19.26 23.23
N PRO A 70 20.68 20.21 23.35
CA PRO A 70 19.76 20.25 24.46
C PRO A 70 18.72 19.13 24.33
N GLU A 71 18.26 18.56 25.45
CA GLU A 71 17.20 17.55 25.47
C GLU A 71 15.91 17.98 24.75
N GLN A 72 15.67 19.30 24.63
CA GLN A 72 14.54 19.85 23.88
C GLN A 72 14.53 19.41 22.42
N GLU A 73 15.68 19.04 21.85
CA GLU A 73 15.75 18.52 20.48
C GLU A 73 14.97 17.21 20.32
N LEU A 74 14.89 16.36 21.35
CA LEU A 74 14.03 15.17 21.34
C LEU A 74 12.55 15.54 21.15
N ASN A 75 12.10 16.68 21.69
CA ASN A 75 10.73 17.16 21.48
C ASN A 75 10.51 17.64 20.04
N GLU A 76 11.53 18.20 19.39
CA GLU A 76 11.42 18.60 17.98
C GLU A 76 11.41 17.38 17.06
N ILE A 77 12.17 16.33 17.36
CA ILE A 77 12.08 15.03 16.67
C ILE A 77 10.69 14.42 16.88
N ASP A 78 10.17 14.41 18.11
CA ASP A 78 8.85 13.88 18.46
C ASP A 78 7.72 14.55 17.68
N LYS A 79 7.73 15.88 17.59
CA LYS A 79 6.76 16.63 16.77
C LYS A 79 6.94 16.38 15.29
N GLY A 80 8.18 16.40 14.83
CA GLY A 80 8.52 16.24 13.42
C GLY A 80 8.26 14.84 12.87
N ALA A 81 8.22 13.81 13.73
CA ALA A 81 7.93 12.44 13.33
C ALA A 81 6.55 12.26 12.65
N LEU A 82 5.61 13.18 12.92
CA LEU A 82 4.28 13.19 12.31
C LEU A 82 4.19 14.06 11.04
N ALA A 83 5.29 14.69 10.64
CA ALA A 83 5.30 15.56 9.47
C ALA A 83 5.21 14.77 8.16
N ASP A 84 4.67 15.42 7.12
CA ASP A 84 4.60 14.83 5.79
C ASP A 84 5.97 14.36 5.31
N ARG A 85 6.02 13.22 4.61
CA ARG A 85 7.20 12.56 4.05
C ARG A 85 8.24 12.06 5.04
N VAL A 86 7.99 12.12 6.34
CA VAL A 86 8.81 11.44 7.34
C VAL A 86 8.41 9.96 7.35
N VAL A 87 9.38 9.08 7.10
CA VAL A 87 9.16 7.63 6.98
C VAL A 87 10.02 6.81 7.93
N ALA A 88 10.89 7.46 8.70
CA ALA A 88 11.77 6.80 9.67
C ALA A 88 12.24 7.78 10.75
N ILE A 89 12.63 7.25 11.92
CA ILE A 89 13.50 7.95 12.85
C ILE A 89 14.95 7.63 12.46
N GLY A 90 15.68 8.63 12.05
CA GLY A 90 17.06 8.42 11.60
C GLY A 90 17.64 9.55 10.74
N GLU A 91 18.93 9.59 10.75
CA GLU A 91 19.92 8.59 11.11
C GLU A 91 20.28 8.69 12.61
N ILE A 92 20.25 7.57 13.31
CA ILE A 92 20.55 7.45 14.74
C ILE A 92 21.51 6.30 14.97
N GLY A 93 22.12 6.17 16.14
CA GLY A 93 22.98 5.02 16.44
C GLY A 93 24.28 5.40 17.14
N LEU A 94 25.35 4.62 16.84
CA LEU A 94 26.65 4.74 17.50
C LEU A 94 27.80 4.77 16.47
N ASP A 95 28.77 5.65 16.70
CA ASP A 95 30.04 5.74 15.96
C ASP A 95 31.19 5.91 16.94
N TYR A 96 32.01 4.87 17.08
CA TYR A 96 33.18 4.88 17.95
C TYR A 96 34.50 5.08 17.18
N HIS A 97 34.39 5.24 15.85
CA HIS A 97 35.54 5.51 15.03
C HIS A 97 36.01 6.97 15.14
N TYR A 98 35.06 7.89 15.33
CA TYR A 98 35.34 9.32 15.53
C TYR A 98 35.01 9.75 16.95
N ASP A 99 35.79 10.68 17.46
CA ASP A 99 35.62 11.23 18.82
C ASP A 99 34.85 12.56 18.80
N PHE A 100 33.67 12.57 18.13
CA PHE A 100 32.83 13.76 18.05
C PHE A 100 31.88 13.91 19.25
N ALA A 101 31.49 12.79 19.86
CA ALA A 101 30.64 12.79 21.04
C ALA A 101 31.02 11.60 21.95
N PRO A 102 30.94 11.76 23.30
CA PRO A 102 31.20 10.66 24.22
C PRO A 102 30.28 9.46 23.98
N ALA A 103 30.82 8.24 24.09
CA ALA A 103 30.07 7.00 23.84
C ALA A 103 28.79 6.91 24.70
N GLU A 104 28.84 7.28 25.97
CA GLU A 104 27.65 7.25 26.84
C GLU A 104 26.57 8.23 26.36
N THR A 105 26.95 9.44 25.95
CA THR A 105 25.99 10.39 25.36
C THR A 105 25.37 9.85 24.08
N GLN A 106 26.16 9.20 23.21
CA GLN A 106 25.64 8.55 22.01
C GLN A 106 24.60 7.47 22.36
N LYS A 107 24.89 6.63 23.36
CA LYS A 107 23.98 5.57 23.83
C LYS A 107 22.66 6.13 24.39
N GLU A 108 22.75 7.18 25.21
CA GLU A 108 21.57 7.86 25.78
C GLU A 108 20.66 8.39 24.66
N TRP A 109 21.24 9.10 23.68
CA TRP A 109 20.50 9.64 22.54
C TRP A 109 19.95 8.54 21.63
N PHE A 110 20.71 7.47 21.41
CA PHE A 110 20.25 6.34 20.62
C PHE A 110 19.02 5.69 21.24
N ARG A 111 19.05 5.39 22.56
CA ARG A 111 17.89 4.83 23.29
C ARG A 111 16.68 5.77 23.22
N ALA A 112 16.86 7.05 23.47
CA ALA A 112 15.76 8.02 23.44
C ALA A 112 15.10 8.08 22.06
N GLN A 113 15.88 8.08 20.99
CA GLN A 113 15.36 8.10 19.62
C GLN A 113 14.72 6.78 19.21
N LEU A 114 15.20 5.61 19.67
CA LEU A 114 14.51 4.32 19.49
C LEU A 114 13.13 4.31 20.17
N GLN A 115 13.01 4.94 21.35
CA GLN A 115 11.71 5.07 22.02
C GLN A 115 10.75 5.96 21.22
N LEU A 116 11.24 7.02 20.56
CA LEU A 116 10.43 7.81 19.63
C LEU A 116 10.01 7.01 18.40
N ALA A 117 10.90 6.17 17.86
CA ALA A 117 10.57 5.26 16.76
C ALA A 117 9.40 4.32 17.14
N LYS A 118 9.46 3.68 18.30
CA LYS A 118 8.36 2.85 18.84
C LYS A 118 7.08 3.65 19.04
N LYS A 119 7.17 4.82 19.67
CA LYS A 119 6.04 5.72 19.96
C LYS A 119 5.26 6.09 18.71
N HIS A 120 5.95 6.39 17.62
CA HIS A 120 5.36 6.82 16.35
C HIS A 120 5.14 5.68 15.34
N HIS A 121 5.47 4.45 15.71
CA HIS A 121 5.44 3.27 14.82
C HIS A 121 6.23 3.50 13.53
N LEU A 122 7.32 4.26 13.60
CA LEU A 122 8.26 4.48 12.52
C LEU A 122 9.47 3.55 12.66
N PRO A 123 10.01 3.04 11.56
CA PRO A 123 11.25 2.28 11.61
C PRO A 123 12.44 3.19 11.92
N ALA A 124 13.51 2.61 12.49
CA ALA A 124 14.76 3.30 12.76
C ALA A 124 15.81 3.05 11.66
N ILE A 125 16.47 4.10 11.18
CA ILE A 125 17.67 4.00 10.33
C ILE A 125 18.87 4.12 11.27
N ILE A 126 19.63 3.02 11.40
CA ILE A 126 20.62 2.84 12.45
C ILE A 126 22.03 2.85 11.87
N HIS A 127 22.80 3.86 12.28
CA HIS A 127 24.23 3.96 12.05
C HIS A 127 24.99 3.06 13.03
N ASN A 128 25.95 2.29 12.52
CA ASN A 128 26.81 1.44 13.34
C ASN A 128 28.24 1.48 12.80
N ARG A 129 29.14 2.05 13.55
CA ARG A 129 30.57 2.03 13.20
C ARG A 129 31.45 1.77 14.39
N GLU A 130 32.14 0.60 14.39
CA GLU A 130 33.00 0.11 15.45
C GLU A 130 32.28 -0.01 16.82
N ALA A 131 30.92 -0.21 16.79
CA ALA A 131 30.06 -0.25 17.97
C ALA A 131 29.13 -1.48 18.02
N ASP A 132 29.44 -2.55 17.31
CA ASP A 132 28.58 -3.73 17.13
C ASP A 132 27.94 -4.26 18.42
N ASN A 133 28.75 -4.41 19.50
CA ASN A 133 28.24 -4.98 20.74
C ASN A 133 27.21 -4.05 21.40
N ASP A 134 27.53 -2.77 21.55
CA ASP A 134 26.64 -1.82 22.19
C ASP A 134 25.36 -1.59 21.35
N ILE A 135 25.46 -1.59 20.04
CA ILE A 135 24.28 -1.55 19.14
C ILE A 135 23.37 -2.75 19.41
N LEU A 136 23.93 -3.97 19.41
CA LEU A 136 23.14 -5.18 19.61
C LEU A 136 22.54 -5.26 21.02
N ASP A 137 23.30 -4.86 22.04
CA ASP A 137 22.84 -4.86 23.43
C ASP A 137 21.69 -3.84 23.62
N ILE A 138 21.82 -2.62 23.06
CA ILE A 138 20.77 -1.62 23.13
C ILE A 138 19.53 -2.07 22.34
N LEU A 139 19.70 -2.63 21.15
CA LEU A 139 18.57 -3.14 20.35
C LEU A 139 17.88 -4.30 21.05
N HIS A 140 18.62 -5.17 21.75
CA HIS A 140 18.06 -6.26 22.56
C HIS A 140 17.23 -5.72 23.72
N ASP A 141 17.74 -4.72 24.44
CA ASP A 141 17.06 -4.11 25.58
C ASP A 141 15.76 -3.37 25.15
N GLU A 142 15.80 -2.69 23.99
CA GLU A 142 14.68 -1.88 23.49
C GLU A 142 13.66 -2.70 22.69
N GLN A 143 13.98 -3.95 22.31
CA GLN A 143 13.09 -4.78 21.51
C GLN A 143 11.93 -5.33 22.34
N ASP A 144 10.74 -4.86 22.06
CA ASP A 144 9.48 -5.28 22.69
C ASP A 144 8.52 -5.99 21.72
N GLY A 145 9.00 -6.33 20.52
CA GLY A 145 8.23 -6.91 19.42
C GLY A 145 7.65 -5.86 18.45
N THR A 146 7.74 -4.57 18.76
CA THR A 146 7.25 -3.48 17.90
C THR A 146 8.37 -2.70 17.20
N LEU A 147 9.59 -2.72 17.76
CA LEU A 147 10.72 -2.00 17.20
C LEU A 147 11.14 -2.58 15.85
N GLN A 148 11.12 -1.75 14.82
CA GLN A 148 11.65 -2.06 13.50
C GLN A 148 12.89 -1.19 13.23
N GLY A 149 13.94 -1.79 12.69
CA GLY A 149 15.16 -1.05 12.39
C GLY A 149 15.92 -1.64 11.20
N VAL A 150 16.73 -0.81 10.57
CA VAL A 150 17.71 -1.21 9.56
C VAL A 150 19.09 -0.74 10.00
N LEU A 151 20.03 -1.68 10.11
CA LEU A 151 21.47 -1.36 10.23
C LEU A 151 21.94 -0.94 8.84
N HIS A 152 22.03 0.38 8.61
CA HIS A 152 22.41 0.90 7.32
C HIS A 152 23.92 0.72 7.06
N CYS A 153 24.31 0.72 5.79
CA CYS A 153 25.71 0.55 5.34
C CYS A 153 26.41 -0.62 6.03
N PHE A 154 25.72 -1.75 6.17
CA PHE A 154 26.20 -2.88 6.96
C PHE A 154 27.62 -3.31 6.58
N SER A 155 28.52 -3.31 7.58
CA SER A 155 29.94 -3.55 7.37
C SER A 155 30.52 -4.61 8.29
N SER A 156 29.71 -5.15 9.21
CA SER A 156 30.10 -6.12 10.21
C SER A 156 30.12 -7.57 9.66
N ASP A 157 30.41 -8.53 10.48
CA ASP A 157 30.52 -9.94 10.08
C ASP A 157 29.17 -10.69 10.08
N THR A 158 29.23 -11.98 9.78
CA THR A 158 28.04 -12.85 9.72
C THR A 158 27.44 -13.11 11.11
N GLU A 159 28.23 -13.05 12.20
CA GLU A 159 27.73 -13.26 13.55
C GLU A 159 26.88 -12.07 14.00
N VAL A 160 27.36 -10.85 13.76
CA VAL A 160 26.61 -9.61 14.00
C VAL A 160 25.33 -9.59 13.16
N LEU A 161 25.43 -9.96 11.86
CA LEU A 161 24.25 -10.09 11.01
C LEU A 161 23.20 -11.02 11.61
N ARG A 162 23.61 -12.23 12.06
CA ARG A 162 22.69 -13.21 12.63
C ARG A 162 21.97 -12.65 13.86
N LYS A 163 22.72 -12.05 14.79
CA LYS A 163 22.15 -11.43 16.00
C LYS A 163 21.17 -10.30 15.66
N ALA A 164 21.50 -9.46 14.67
CA ALA A 164 20.61 -8.40 14.21
C ALA A 164 19.31 -8.96 13.59
N LEU A 165 19.41 -10.01 12.78
CA LEU A 165 18.25 -10.70 12.20
C LEU A 165 17.38 -11.37 13.26
N ASP A 166 17.98 -11.99 14.29
CA ASP A 166 17.28 -12.60 15.42
C ASP A 166 16.47 -11.56 16.23
N LEU A 167 16.96 -10.31 16.29
CA LEU A 167 16.24 -9.15 16.86
C LEU A 167 15.19 -8.54 15.91
N GLY A 168 15.00 -9.12 14.74
CA GLY A 168 14.03 -8.63 13.75
C GLY A 168 14.51 -7.46 12.89
N MET A 169 15.78 -7.05 13.01
CA MET A 169 16.35 -5.95 12.23
C MET A 169 16.57 -6.35 10.77
N LEU A 170 16.57 -5.36 9.90
CA LEU A 170 17.04 -5.43 8.52
C LEU A 170 18.48 -4.93 8.42
N VAL A 171 19.10 -5.16 7.27
CA VAL A 171 20.39 -4.54 6.91
C VAL A 171 20.29 -3.89 5.54
N SER A 172 21.14 -2.91 5.26
CA SER A 172 21.29 -2.40 3.90
C SER A 172 22.75 -2.44 3.44
N PHE A 173 22.92 -2.58 2.14
CA PHE A 173 24.23 -2.69 1.51
C PHE A 173 24.52 -1.51 0.60
N THR A 174 25.74 -1.01 0.69
CA THR A 174 26.27 0.11 -0.08
C THR A 174 27.31 -0.35 -1.11
N GLY A 175 27.99 0.62 -1.73
CA GLY A 175 29.12 0.38 -2.63
C GLY A 175 30.30 -0.41 -2.01
N ASN A 176 30.38 -0.51 -0.67
CA ASN A 176 31.46 -1.21 0.03
C ASN A 176 31.57 -2.70 -0.34
N ILE A 177 30.46 -3.35 -0.70
CA ILE A 177 30.44 -4.76 -1.16
C ILE A 177 31.14 -4.96 -2.51
N THR A 178 31.34 -3.88 -3.27
CA THR A 178 32.03 -3.92 -4.59
C THR A 178 33.55 -3.77 -4.46
N PHE A 179 34.06 -3.39 -3.29
CA PHE A 179 35.47 -3.10 -3.11
C PHE A 179 36.31 -4.36 -3.23
N LYS A 180 37.50 -4.23 -3.82
CA LYS A 180 38.44 -5.37 -4.04
C LYS A 180 38.81 -6.13 -2.76
N ARG A 181 38.81 -5.44 -1.61
CA ARG A 181 39.14 -6.01 -0.30
C ARG A 181 37.91 -6.24 0.59
N SER A 182 36.72 -6.18 0.01
CA SER A 182 35.49 -6.41 0.79
C SER A 182 35.44 -7.85 1.32
N THR A 183 35.13 -7.99 2.60
CA THR A 183 34.92 -9.28 3.27
C THR A 183 33.44 -9.66 3.35
N LEU A 184 32.55 -8.82 2.82
CA LEU A 184 31.11 -8.93 2.99
C LEU A 184 30.43 -9.99 2.11
N ALA A 185 31.17 -10.68 1.23
CA ALA A 185 30.56 -11.67 0.34
C ALA A 185 29.82 -12.78 1.07
N ASN A 186 30.31 -13.24 2.24
CA ASN A 186 29.63 -14.23 3.06
C ASN A 186 28.40 -13.66 3.75
N VAL A 187 28.45 -12.43 4.23
CA VAL A 187 27.33 -11.69 4.80
C VAL A 187 26.19 -11.56 3.78
N VAL A 188 26.52 -11.06 2.57
CA VAL A 188 25.57 -10.93 1.47
C VAL A 188 24.96 -12.29 1.08
N ARG A 189 25.76 -13.36 1.07
CA ARG A 189 25.27 -14.71 0.75
C ARG A 189 24.31 -15.23 1.80
N TYR A 190 24.56 -14.94 3.07
CA TYR A 190 23.78 -15.45 4.20
C TYR A 190 22.47 -14.70 4.42
N VAL A 191 22.42 -13.38 4.20
CA VAL A 191 21.21 -12.57 4.44
C VAL A 191 20.01 -13.07 3.60
N PRO A 192 18.81 -13.27 4.18
CA PRO A 192 17.61 -13.64 3.44
C PRO A 192 17.19 -12.54 2.44
N THR A 193 16.51 -12.90 1.37
CA THR A 193 16.13 -11.99 0.28
C THR A 193 15.11 -10.93 0.71
N ASP A 194 14.37 -11.16 1.77
CA ASP A 194 13.36 -10.26 2.36
C ASP A 194 13.89 -9.49 3.59
N ARG A 195 15.19 -9.54 3.84
CA ARG A 195 15.82 -8.95 5.02
C ARG A 195 16.93 -7.95 4.70
N PHE A 196 17.04 -7.52 3.45
CA PHE A 196 17.99 -6.49 3.07
C PHE A 196 17.39 -5.45 2.14
N MET A 197 18.02 -4.28 2.14
CA MET A 197 17.81 -3.20 1.19
C MET A 197 19.13 -2.83 0.51
N ILE A 198 19.05 -2.06 -0.56
CA ILE A 198 20.22 -1.48 -1.24
C ILE A 198 20.16 0.04 -1.17
N GLU A 199 21.33 0.64 -1.06
CA GLU A 199 21.49 2.08 -0.93
C GLU A 199 22.81 2.54 -1.51
N THR A 200 22.95 3.85 -1.64
CA THR A 200 24.24 4.42 -2.08
C THR A 200 25.07 4.98 -0.95
N ASP A 201 24.43 5.52 0.09
CA ASP A 201 25.07 6.38 1.09
C ASP A 201 25.80 7.57 0.43
N ALA A 202 25.24 8.05 -0.69
CA ALA A 202 25.83 9.16 -1.44
C ALA A 202 25.86 10.45 -0.60
N PRO A 203 26.95 11.23 -0.64
CA PRO A 203 28.07 11.25 -1.60
C PRO A 203 29.21 10.27 -1.28
N TYR A 204 29.06 9.46 -0.23
CA TYR A 204 30.10 8.55 0.28
C TYR A 204 30.06 7.18 -0.41
N ILE A 205 30.98 6.30 -0.06
CA ILE A 205 31.01 4.85 -0.37
C ILE A 205 30.81 4.53 -1.87
N THR A 206 31.40 5.32 -2.76
CA THR A 206 31.27 5.16 -4.20
C THR A 206 31.66 3.75 -4.66
N PRO A 207 30.78 3.02 -5.38
CA PRO A 207 31.05 1.64 -5.83
C PRO A 207 32.10 1.59 -6.95
N GLU A 208 32.73 0.42 -7.15
CA GLU A 208 33.49 0.13 -8.35
C GLU A 208 32.56 0.16 -9.60
N PRO A 209 33.00 0.66 -10.77
CA PRO A 209 34.33 1.15 -11.08
C PRO A 209 34.54 2.66 -10.80
N TYR A 210 33.62 3.30 -10.07
CA TYR A 210 33.63 4.77 -9.91
C TYR A 210 34.39 5.26 -8.67
N ARG A 211 35.15 4.39 -8.01
CA ARG A 211 35.99 4.77 -6.85
C ARG A 211 36.79 6.05 -7.09
N GLY A 212 36.83 6.91 -6.04
CA GLY A 212 37.52 8.21 -6.11
C GLY A 212 36.70 9.34 -6.71
N LYS A 213 35.51 9.07 -7.21
CA LYS A 213 34.52 10.09 -7.59
C LYS A 213 33.46 10.27 -6.49
N ARG A 214 32.73 11.39 -6.51
CA ARG A 214 31.55 11.58 -5.69
C ARG A 214 30.51 10.50 -6.04
N ASN A 215 29.94 9.84 -5.04
CA ASN A 215 28.84 8.91 -5.24
C ASN A 215 27.56 9.66 -5.56
N GLU A 216 26.62 9.00 -6.22
CA GLU A 216 25.29 9.52 -6.49
C GLU A 216 24.25 8.38 -6.54
N PRO A 217 22.95 8.66 -6.28
CA PRO A 217 21.91 7.63 -6.22
C PRO A 217 21.85 6.74 -7.47
N ALA A 218 22.14 7.27 -8.66
CA ALA A 218 22.19 6.49 -9.91
C ALA A 218 23.11 5.26 -9.85
N TYR A 219 24.04 5.22 -8.91
CA TYR A 219 25.00 4.12 -8.80
C TYR A 219 24.49 2.95 -7.95
N VAL A 220 23.30 3.02 -7.34
CA VAL A 220 22.71 1.92 -6.56
C VAL A 220 22.57 0.63 -7.37
N ALA A 221 22.41 0.74 -8.68
CA ALA A 221 22.39 -0.41 -9.60
C ALA A 221 23.68 -1.25 -9.56
N ARG A 222 24.82 -0.65 -9.19
CA ARG A 222 26.10 -1.38 -9.02
C ARG A 222 26.08 -2.26 -7.78
N VAL A 223 25.44 -1.79 -6.73
CA VAL A 223 25.20 -2.57 -5.50
C VAL A 223 24.32 -3.78 -5.82
N ALA A 224 23.20 -3.54 -6.51
CA ALA A 224 22.30 -4.61 -6.95
C ALA A 224 23.00 -5.68 -7.79
N GLY A 225 23.81 -5.25 -8.79
CA GLY A 225 24.58 -6.15 -9.64
C GLY A 225 25.60 -6.99 -8.87
N LYS A 226 26.24 -6.41 -7.86
CA LYS A 226 27.21 -7.15 -7.02
C LYS A 226 26.52 -8.17 -6.10
N ILE A 227 25.36 -7.85 -5.53
CA ILE A 227 24.55 -8.80 -4.75
C ILE A 227 24.10 -9.95 -5.66
N ALA A 228 23.64 -9.65 -6.87
CA ALA A 228 23.22 -10.63 -7.87
C ALA A 228 24.34 -11.64 -8.17
N GLU A 229 25.56 -11.14 -8.42
CA GLU A 229 26.76 -11.97 -8.62
C GLU A 229 27.02 -12.90 -7.43
N ILE A 230 26.98 -12.37 -6.19
CA ILE A 230 27.29 -13.13 -4.98
C ILE A 230 26.22 -14.18 -4.68
N LYS A 231 24.95 -13.85 -4.87
CA LYS A 231 23.81 -14.76 -4.59
C LYS A 231 23.49 -15.72 -5.74
N GLY A 232 24.05 -15.51 -6.94
CA GLY A 232 23.73 -16.31 -8.12
C GLY A 232 22.31 -16.07 -8.65
N LEU A 233 21.80 -14.85 -8.47
CA LEU A 233 20.47 -14.42 -8.89
C LEU A 233 20.57 -13.39 -10.03
N SER A 234 19.45 -13.09 -10.70
CA SER A 234 19.43 -11.98 -11.64
C SER A 234 19.42 -10.63 -10.92
N MET A 235 19.92 -9.58 -11.60
CA MET A 235 19.88 -8.22 -11.06
C MET A 235 18.43 -7.76 -10.82
N ASP A 236 17.51 -8.12 -11.71
CA ASP A 236 16.09 -7.77 -11.59
C ASP A 236 15.46 -8.40 -10.34
N GLN A 237 15.80 -9.65 -10.00
CA GLN A 237 15.35 -10.29 -8.77
C GLN A 237 15.87 -9.55 -7.52
N ILE A 238 17.13 -9.13 -7.51
CA ILE A 238 17.68 -8.36 -6.38
C ILE A 238 17.00 -7.00 -6.24
N ILE A 239 16.78 -6.32 -7.35
CA ILE A 239 16.05 -5.04 -7.38
C ILE A 239 14.62 -5.22 -6.84
N ASP A 240 13.93 -6.27 -7.25
CA ASP A 240 12.57 -6.54 -6.82
C ASP A 240 12.49 -6.87 -5.31
N PHE A 241 13.37 -7.74 -4.82
CA PHE A 241 13.45 -8.06 -3.40
C PHE A 241 13.74 -6.83 -2.54
N SER A 242 14.78 -6.07 -2.87
CA SER A 242 15.15 -4.87 -2.14
C SER A 242 14.07 -3.79 -2.19
N THR A 243 13.47 -3.57 -3.36
CA THR A 243 12.39 -2.59 -3.54
C THR A 243 11.14 -2.97 -2.74
N THR A 244 10.78 -4.25 -2.74
CA THR A 244 9.64 -4.76 -1.97
C THR A 244 9.90 -4.63 -0.47
N THR A 245 11.10 -4.97 -0.01
CA THR A 245 11.53 -4.82 1.38
C THR A 245 11.48 -3.35 1.81
N ALA A 246 12.05 -2.44 1.01
CA ALA A 246 12.05 -1.01 1.32
C ALA A 246 10.64 -0.41 1.36
N LYS A 247 9.78 -0.75 0.39
CA LYS A 247 8.38 -0.32 0.39
C LYS A 247 7.62 -0.75 1.63
N LYS A 248 7.80 -2.00 2.05
CA LYS A 248 7.17 -2.54 3.25
C LYS A 248 7.72 -1.87 4.51
N PHE A 249 9.05 -1.75 4.62
CA PHE A 249 9.73 -1.23 5.80
C PHE A 249 9.41 0.25 6.06
N PHE A 250 9.44 1.09 5.04
CA PHE A 250 9.14 2.52 5.12
C PHE A 250 7.65 2.85 4.88
N ALA A 251 6.78 1.85 4.76
CA ALA A 251 5.35 2.00 4.46
C ALA A 251 5.05 2.84 3.20
N LEU A 252 5.93 2.81 2.19
CA LEU A 252 5.81 3.68 1.00
C LEU A 252 4.61 3.36 0.12
N CYS A 253 4.04 2.16 0.21
CA CYS A 253 2.88 1.79 -0.60
C CYS A 253 1.59 2.53 -0.22
N ALA A 254 1.47 3.00 1.03
CA ALA A 254 0.35 3.83 1.48
C ALA A 254 0.52 5.30 1.06
N LEU A 255 1.76 5.80 0.98
CA LEU A 255 2.07 7.19 0.64
C LEU A 255 2.07 7.48 -0.87
N ILE A 256 2.43 6.49 -1.73
CA ILE A 256 2.47 6.74 -3.19
C ILE A 256 1.09 7.11 -3.74
N VAL A 257 0.01 6.55 -3.17
CA VAL A 257 -1.37 6.94 -3.52
C VAL A 257 -1.71 8.34 -3.00
N VAL A 258 -1.17 8.74 -1.83
CA VAL A 258 -1.44 10.04 -1.22
C VAL A 258 -0.60 11.16 -1.84
N CYS A 259 0.69 10.92 -2.12
CA CYS A 259 1.60 11.98 -2.55
C CYS A 259 1.50 12.38 -4.04
N THR A 260 1.07 11.47 -4.91
CA THR A 260 0.76 11.85 -6.30
C THR A 260 -0.54 12.66 -6.42
N ILE A 261 -1.32 12.71 -5.36
CA ILE A 261 -2.65 13.34 -5.33
C ILE A 261 -2.62 14.74 -4.71
N THR A 262 -1.70 15.01 -3.77
CA THR A 262 -1.59 16.33 -3.12
C THR A 262 -0.95 17.40 -4.01
N ALA A 263 -0.27 17.02 -5.09
CA ALA A 263 0.35 17.99 -6.03
C ALA A 263 -0.63 18.68 -6.98
N VAL A 264 -1.94 18.36 -6.93
CA VAL A 264 -3.01 19.08 -7.67
C VAL A 264 -3.92 19.78 -6.65
N ALA A 265 -3.36 20.27 -5.57
CA ALA A 265 -4.08 20.95 -4.51
C ALA A 265 -4.24 22.42 -4.82
N GLN A 266 -5.30 22.98 -4.27
CA GLN A 266 -5.69 24.39 -4.14
C GLN A 266 -5.07 25.36 -5.16
N PRO A 267 -5.85 26.18 -5.81
CA PRO A 267 -5.30 27.34 -6.50
C PRO A 267 -4.49 28.12 -5.45
N THR A 268 -3.17 28.17 -5.62
CA THR A 268 -2.34 29.07 -4.81
C THR A 268 -2.71 30.50 -5.16
N PRO A 269 -2.85 31.39 -4.19
CA PRO A 269 -3.05 32.80 -4.49
C PRO A 269 -1.90 33.27 -5.38
N PRO A 270 -2.19 34.08 -6.43
CA PRO A 270 -1.15 34.66 -7.26
C PRO A 270 -0.19 35.44 -6.39
N ARG A 271 1.11 35.28 -6.63
CA ARG A 271 2.13 36.06 -5.93
C ARG A 271 2.34 37.37 -6.65
N ASP A 272 2.53 38.44 -5.90
CA ASP A 272 2.79 39.78 -6.42
C ASP A 272 3.98 39.80 -7.40
N GLU A 273 4.99 38.97 -7.12
CA GLU A 273 6.22 38.83 -7.94
C GLU A 273 6.00 38.17 -9.32
N ASP A 274 4.88 37.45 -9.51
CA ASP A 274 4.56 36.79 -10.78
C ASP A 274 3.88 37.75 -11.80
N TYR A 275 3.47 38.94 -11.33
CA TYR A 275 2.72 39.91 -12.13
C TYR A 275 3.38 41.30 -12.03
N PRO A 276 4.09 41.73 -13.08
CA PRO A 276 4.86 42.99 -13.08
C PRO A 276 3.99 44.26 -13.12
N PHE A 277 2.68 44.10 -13.21
CA PHE A 277 1.73 45.23 -13.24
C PHE A 277 0.60 45.00 -12.20
N ASP A 278 0.39 45.95 -11.29
CA ASP A 278 -0.61 45.90 -10.22
C ASP A 278 -2.01 45.47 -10.69
N ARG A 279 -2.41 45.95 -11.87
CA ARG A 279 -3.71 45.64 -12.43
C ARG A 279 -3.90 44.18 -12.85
N ASP A 280 -2.84 43.53 -13.32
CA ASP A 280 -2.93 42.13 -13.76
C ASP A 280 -2.94 41.21 -12.55
N TRP A 281 -2.26 41.58 -11.47
CA TRP A 281 -2.31 40.89 -10.20
C TRP A 281 -3.70 41.03 -9.51
N GLU A 282 -4.30 42.24 -9.50
CA GLU A 282 -5.66 42.43 -9.00
C GLU A 282 -6.68 41.56 -9.74
N ILE A 283 -6.60 41.49 -11.08
CA ILE A 283 -7.46 40.63 -11.89
C ILE A 283 -7.23 39.15 -11.60
N ALA A 284 -5.98 38.74 -11.41
CA ALA A 284 -5.64 37.36 -11.06
C ALA A 284 -6.13 36.99 -9.66
N LEU A 285 -6.06 37.94 -8.72
CA LEU A 285 -6.55 37.79 -7.37
C LEU A 285 -8.08 37.73 -7.31
N ASP A 286 -8.77 38.58 -8.05
CA ASP A 286 -10.24 38.57 -8.15
C ASP A 286 -10.75 37.26 -8.80
N ASN A 287 -10.07 36.77 -9.83
CA ASN A 287 -10.38 35.47 -10.44
C ASN A 287 -10.12 34.32 -9.46
N TYR A 288 -9.03 34.36 -8.70
CA TYR A 288 -8.73 33.38 -7.64
C TYR A 288 -9.84 33.37 -6.58
N TYR A 289 -10.25 34.54 -6.07
CA TYR A 289 -11.33 34.63 -5.09
C TYR A 289 -12.66 34.20 -5.66
N ALA A 290 -12.97 34.55 -6.89
CA ALA A 290 -14.19 34.12 -7.56
C ALA A 290 -14.23 32.60 -7.75
N ASP A 291 -13.12 32.00 -8.15
CA ASP A 291 -13.00 30.55 -8.31
C ASP A 291 -13.03 29.84 -6.96
N SER A 292 -12.32 30.32 -5.94
CA SER A 292 -12.34 29.72 -4.61
C SER A 292 -13.70 29.83 -3.93
N VAL A 293 -14.39 30.96 -4.03
CA VAL A 293 -15.78 31.12 -3.54
C VAL A 293 -16.76 30.24 -4.32
N ALA A 294 -16.59 30.12 -5.63
CA ALA A 294 -17.39 29.19 -6.44
C ALA A 294 -17.15 27.73 -5.98
N TRP A 295 -15.89 27.32 -5.78
CA TRP A 295 -15.55 26.00 -5.30
C TRP A 295 -16.06 25.75 -3.88
N GLU A 296 -15.89 26.68 -2.93
CA GLU A 296 -16.42 26.56 -1.57
C GLU A 296 -17.94 26.41 -1.56
N LYS A 297 -18.64 27.13 -2.43
CA LYS A 297 -20.09 27.04 -2.57
C LYS A 297 -20.56 25.65 -3.01
N TRP A 298 -19.74 24.96 -3.83
CA TRP A 298 -20.07 23.64 -4.39
C TRP A 298 -19.55 22.47 -3.54
N ILE A 299 -18.56 22.68 -2.68
CA ILE A 299 -17.92 21.65 -1.87
C ILE A 299 -18.22 21.84 -0.37
N LYS A 300 -19.32 22.47 -0.03
CA LYS A 300 -19.74 22.61 1.38
C LYS A 300 -20.03 21.23 2.01
N PRO A 301 -19.63 21.00 3.28
CA PRO A 301 -20.04 19.82 4.01
C PRO A 301 -21.57 19.71 4.10
N ARG A 302 -22.07 18.50 4.22
CA ARG A 302 -23.51 18.18 4.37
C ARG A 302 -24.37 18.33 3.11
N ARG A 303 -23.81 18.10 1.93
CA ARG A 303 -24.62 18.06 0.71
C ARG A 303 -25.26 16.69 0.54
N LEU A 304 -26.52 16.72 0.17
CA LEU A 304 -27.25 15.54 -0.28
C LEU A 304 -26.99 15.36 -1.79
N GLY A 305 -26.43 14.22 -2.17
CA GLY A 305 -26.28 13.80 -3.55
C GLY A 305 -27.18 12.61 -3.85
N VAL A 306 -27.77 12.59 -5.03
CA VAL A 306 -28.51 11.45 -5.55
C VAL A 306 -27.95 11.04 -6.89
N GLY A 307 -27.92 9.75 -7.18
CA GLY A 307 -27.31 9.28 -8.42
C GLY A 307 -27.77 7.91 -8.88
N LEU A 308 -27.48 7.64 -10.14
CA LEU A 308 -27.65 6.33 -10.76
C LEU A 308 -26.29 5.69 -10.98
N SER A 309 -26.23 4.40 -10.80
CA SER A 309 -25.03 3.60 -10.97
C SER A 309 -25.26 2.49 -11.98
N ILE A 310 -24.33 2.34 -12.90
CA ILE A 310 -24.27 1.24 -13.85
C ILE A 310 -22.90 0.58 -13.71
N GLY A 311 -22.86 -0.73 -13.62
CA GLY A 311 -21.61 -1.47 -13.49
C GLY A 311 -21.72 -2.92 -13.91
N THR A 312 -20.63 -3.61 -13.76
CA THR A 312 -20.56 -5.06 -13.96
C THR A 312 -20.23 -5.70 -12.63
N LEU A 313 -21.11 -6.58 -12.16
CA LEU A 313 -20.85 -7.41 -10.99
C LEU A 313 -20.02 -8.62 -11.45
N THR A 314 -18.75 -8.67 -11.09
CA THR A 314 -17.91 -9.84 -11.31
C THR A 314 -17.84 -10.62 -10.01
N VAL A 315 -18.39 -11.83 -10.03
CA VAL A 315 -18.32 -12.75 -8.91
C VAL A 315 -17.03 -13.52 -9.01
N VAL A 316 -16.14 -13.34 -8.03
CA VAL A 316 -14.98 -14.19 -7.81
C VAL A 316 -15.35 -15.12 -6.66
N GLU A 317 -15.86 -16.27 -6.96
CA GLU A 317 -15.99 -17.32 -5.96
C GLU A 317 -14.60 -17.86 -5.66
N LEU A 318 -14.05 -17.49 -4.51
CA LEU A 318 -12.95 -18.23 -3.89
C LEU A 318 -13.55 -19.53 -3.33
N GLN A 319 -13.89 -20.42 -4.23
CA GLN A 319 -14.16 -21.78 -3.83
C GLN A 319 -12.81 -22.37 -3.41
N GLN A 320 -12.50 -22.36 -2.14
CA GLN A 320 -11.67 -23.42 -1.60
C GLN A 320 -12.49 -24.69 -1.75
N PHE A 321 -12.35 -25.31 -2.92
CA PHE A 321 -12.90 -26.63 -3.15
C PHE A 321 -12.14 -27.63 -2.30
N LEU A 322 -12.44 -27.68 -1.04
CA LEU A 322 -12.39 -28.93 -0.29
C LEU A 322 -13.67 -29.69 -0.61
N GLN A 323 -13.90 -29.91 -1.89
CA GLN A 323 -14.99 -30.76 -2.29
C GLN A 323 -14.58 -32.20 -2.06
N ARG A 324 -15.04 -32.79 -0.98
CA ARG A 324 -15.24 -34.23 -0.91
C ARG A 324 -16.53 -34.55 -1.63
N TYR A 325 -16.47 -34.66 -2.95
CA TYR A 325 -17.59 -35.25 -3.69
C TYR A 325 -17.52 -36.76 -3.54
N ASN A 326 -18.42 -37.34 -2.78
CA ASN A 326 -18.78 -38.73 -2.90
C ASN A 326 -19.94 -38.80 -3.90
N TYR A 327 -19.63 -38.97 -5.16
CA TYR A 327 -20.68 -39.28 -6.16
C TYR A 327 -21.11 -40.71 -5.99
N ARG A 328 -22.39 -40.90 -5.75
CA ARG A 328 -23.06 -42.18 -5.83
C ARG A 328 -23.97 -42.11 -7.05
N SER A 329 -23.58 -42.74 -8.17
CA SER A 329 -24.46 -42.89 -9.32
C SER A 329 -25.40 -44.06 -9.05
N THR A 330 -26.70 -43.79 -9.06
CA THR A 330 -27.72 -44.82 -9.00
C THR A 330 -28.48 -44.80 -10.32
N SER A 331 -28.00 -45.54 -11.30
CA SER A 331 -28.81 -45.86 -12.46
C SER A 331 -29.97 -46.82 -12.14
N VAL A 332 -29.94 -47.45 -10.95
CA VAL A 332 -31.01 -48.30 -10.40
C VAL A 332 -31.11 -48.08 -8.91
N PRO A 333 -32.17 -47.45 -8.41
CA PRO A 333 -32.29 -47.04 -7.01
C PRO A 333 -32.28 -48.16 -5.96
N THR A 334 -32.41 -49.41 -6.36
CA THR A 334 -32.61 -50.56 -5.48
C THR A 334 -31.46 -51.54 -5.35
N ASP A 335 -30.38 -51.39 -6.15
CA ASP A 335 -29.26 -52.34 -6.13
C ASP A 335 -27.94 -51.66 -5.74
N PRO A 336 -27.47 -51.83 -4.48
CA PRO A 336 -26.22 -51.26 -4.01
C PRO A 336 -24.96 -51.72 -4.74
N SER A 337 -25.04 -52.88 -5.42
CA SER A 337 -23.88 -53.42 -6.13
C SER A 337 -23.54 -52.69 -7.43
N ARG A 338 -24.46 -51.85 -7.92
CA ARG A 338 -24.28 -51.00 -9.12
C ARG A 338 -23.86 -49.57 -8.82
N TRP A 339 -23.51 -49.30 -7.59
CA TRP A 339 -23.06 -47.98 -7.20
C TRP A 339 -21.60 -47.80 -7.59
N THR A 340 -21.31 -46.86 -8.47
CA THR A 340 -19.96 -46.51 -8.86
C THR A 340 -19.47 -45.36 -8.00
N TYR A 341 -18.43 -45.62 -7.23
CA TYR A 341 -17.74 -44.59 -6.50
C TYR A 341 -16.67 -44.01 -7.41
N TYR A 342 -16.76 -42.76 -7.75
CA TYR A 342 -15.62 -42.07 -8.29
C TYR A 342 -14.72 -41.67 -7.11
N GLN A 343 -13.56 -42.33 -7.02
CA GLN A 343 -12.51 -41.88 -6.15
C GLN A 343 -12.04 -40.48 -6.59
N ARG A 344 -11.78 -39.67 -5.58
CA ARG A 344 -11.18 -38.36 -5.68
C ARG A 344 -10.06 -38.34 -6.70
N GLY A 345 -10.28 -37.71 -7.83
CA GLY A 345 -9.20 -37.26 -8.67
C GLY A 345 -8.46 -36.19 -7.91
N GLU A 346 -7.18 -36.37 -7.64
CA GLU A 346 -6.30 -35.30 -7.21
C GLU A 346 -6.20 -34.31 -8.37
N GLY A 347 -7.03 -33.30 -8.34
CA GLY A 347 -6.93 -32.17 -9.23
C GLY A 347 -7.08 -30.90 -8.44
N PRO A 348 -6.00 -30.12 -8.28
CA PRO A 348 -6.13 -28.75 -7.81
C PRO A 348 -6.43 -27.87 -9.01
N GLU A 349 -7.52 -28.08 -9.69
CA GLU A 349 -7.99 -27.08 -10.62
C GLU A 349 -8.80 -26.05 -9.83
N ARG A 350 -8.08 -25.01 -9.40
CA ARG A 350 -8.67 -23.73 -9.02
C ARG A 350 -9.25 -23.13 -10.30
N SER A 351 -10.45 -23.50 -10.65
CA SER A 351 -11.18 -22.83 -11.72
C SER A 351 -11.73 -21.52 -11.18
N PHE A 352 -11.06 -20.43 -11.50
CA PHE A 352 -11.63 -19.10 -11.35
C PHE A 352 -12.65 -18.90 -12.47
N SER A 353 -13.92 -19.04 -12.20
CA SER A 353 -14.95 -18.63 -13.14
C SER A 353 -15.25 -17.15 -12.93
N PHE A 354 -14.85 -16.32 -13.89
CA PHE A 354 -15.26 -14.92 -13.93
C PHE A 354 -16.59 -14.83 -14.69
N GLU A 355 -17.68 -14.63 -13.97
CA GLU A 355 -18.94 -14.26 -14.59
C GLU A 355 -19.17 -12.76 -14.40
N SER A 356 -19.24 -12.03 -15.51
CA SER A 356 -19.52 -10.60 -15.50
C SER A 356 -21.01 -10.37 -15.77
N LEU A 357 -21.70 -9.79 -14.80
CA LEU A 357 -23.13 -9.50 -14.86
C LEU A 357 -23.37 -7.99 -14.86
N SER A 358 -24.30 -7.53 -15.68
CA SER A 358 -24.71 -6.13 -15.63
C SER A 358 -25.44 -5.84 -14.32
N ALA A 359 -25.05 -4.77 -13.62
CA ALA A 359 -25.70 -4.30 -12.40
C ALA A 359 -26.18 -2.86 -12.58
N ILE A 360 -27.41 -2.59 -12.15
CA ILE A 360 -28.00 -1.25 -12.13
C ILE A 360 -28.34 -0.90 -10.70
N GLY A 361 -28.05 0.34 -10.30
CA GLY A 361 -28.28 0.76 -8.92
C GLY A 361 -28.59 2.22 -8.75
N GLY A 362 -29.07 2.55 -7.55
CA GLY A 362 -29.26 3.90 -7.06
C GLY A 362 -28.31 4.20 -5.91
N THR A 363 -27.92 5.45 -5.79
CA THR A 363 -26.98 5.92 -4.78
C THR A 363 -27.46 7.21 -4.16
N VAL A 364 -27.35 7.30 -2.82
CA VAL A 364 -27.56 8.52 -2.05
C VAL A 364 -26.29 8.81 -1.27
N THR A 365 -25.82 10.05 -1.31
CA THR A 365 -24.62 10.47 -0.59
C THR A 365 -24.92 11.62 0.36
N TYR A 366 -24.19 11.67 1.47
CA TYR A 366 -24.24 12.75 2.44
C TYR A 366 -22.83 13.15 2.89
N GLY A 367 -22.46 14.40 2.65
CA GLY A 367 -21.16 14.92 3.06
C GLY A 367 -21.12 15.24 4.56
N LEU A 368 -20.28 14.55 5.32
CA LEU A 368 -20.03 14.84 6.73
C LEU A 368 -19.05 16.01 6.91
N SER A 369 -18.06 16.09 6.02
CA SER A 369 -17.07 17.17 5.96
C SER A 369 -16.64 17.37 4.52
N THR A 370 -15.73 18.29 4.27
CA THR A 370 -15.13 18.49 2.94
C THR A 370 -14.45 17.23 2.39
N ASN A 371 -13.90 16.40 3.28
CA ASN A 371 -13.15 15.22 2.91
C ASN A 371 -13.92 13.91 3.10
N VAL A 372 -15.00 13.89 3.89
CA VAL A 372 -15.71 12.65 4.23
C VAL A 372 -17.13 12.69 3.70
N VAL A 373 -17.47 11.71 2.88
CA VAL A 373 -18.81 11.51 2.32
C VAL A 373 -19.28 10.11 2.72
N LEU A 374 -20.50 10.03 3.24
CA LEU A 374 -21.21 8.76 3.43
C LEU A 374 -22.05 8.46 2.19
N GLU A 375 -22.02 7.23 1.77
CA GLU A 375 -22.77 6.72 0.63
C GLU A 375 -23.63 5.53 1.04
N ALA A 376 -24.90 5.56 0.67
CA ALA A 376 -25.78 4.39 0.70
C ALA A 376 -26.17 4.06 -0.75
N SER A 377 -25.88 2.84 -1.18
CA SER A 377 -26.13 2.37 -2.56
C SER A 377 -26.88 1.06 -2.55
N GLY A 378 -27.79 0.90 -3.52
CA GLY A 378 -28.48 -0.37 -3.76
C GLY A 378 -28.30 -0.79 -5.23
N PHE A 379 -28.04 -2.08 -5.46
CA PHE A 379 -27.80 -2.65 -6.78
C PHE A 379 -28.68 -3.86 -7.01
N TYR A 380 -29.10 -4.01 -8.25
CA TYR A 380 -29.81 -5.16 -8.76
C TYR A 380 -29.02 -5.76 -9.92
N SER A 381 -28.83 -7.07 -9.91
CA SER A 381 -28.24 -7.83 -11.01
C SER A 381 -28.97 -9.13 -11.21
N GLN A 382 -29.08 -9.58 -12.45
CA GLN A 382 -29.72 -10.83 -12.79
C GLN A 382 -28.85 -11.66 -13.75
N ASN A 383 -28.54 -12.88 -13.36
CA ASN A 383 -27.86 -13.86 -14.21
C ASN A 383 -28.88 -14.80 -14.84
N THR A 384 -29.10 -14.63 -16.15
CA THR A 384 -30.03 -15.45 -16.93
C THR A 384 -29.35 -16.64 -17.61
N LYS A 385 -28.03 -16.79 -17.50
CA LYS A 385 -27.28 -17.88 -18.16
C LYS A 385 -27.69 -19.27 -17.68
N PRO A 386 -27.89 -19.50 -16.35
CA PRO A 386 -28.40 -20.78 -15.88
C PRO A 386 -29.77 -21.18 -16.50
N ALA A 387 -30.63 -20.18 -16.70
CA ALA A 387 -31.94 -20.41 -17.31
C ALA A 387 -31.83 -20.78 -18.80
N LYS A 388 -30.91 -20.14 -19.53
CA LYS A 388 -30.69 -20.43 -20.96
C LYS A 388 -29.97 -21.73 -21.21
N ASP A 389 -28.97 -22.06 -20.40
CA ASP A 389 -28.11 -23.20 -20.64
C ASP A 389 -28.66 -24.50 -20.02
N PHE A 390 -29.44 -24.40 -18.93
CA PHE A 390 -29.85 -25.54 -18.12
C PHE A 390 -31.35 -25.57 -17.75
N GLY A 391 -32.14 -24.60 -18.20
CA GLY A 391 -33.56 -24.50 -17.86
C GLY A 391 -33.86 -24.23 -16.39
N LEU A 392 -32.89 -23.64 -15.66
CA LEU A 392 -33.02 -23.26 -14.26
C LEU A 392 -33.53 -21.81 -14.13
N ASP A 393 -34.08 -21.46 -12.97
CA ASP A 393 -34.45 -20.08 -12.70
C ASP A 393 -33.26 -19.13 -12.74
N PRO A 394 -33.45 -17.88 -13.18
CA PRO A 394 -32.40 -16.88 -13.17
C PRO A 394 -31.92 -16.58 -11.74
N ILE A 395 -30.62 -16.41 -11.56
CA ILE A 395 -30.07 -15.97 -10.26
C ILE A 395 -30.20 -14.47 -10.14
N THR A 396 -30.94 -14.02 -9.15
CA THR A 396 -31.10 -12.59 -8.85
C THR A 396 -30.26 -12.20 -7.65
N THR A 397 -29.48 -11.13 -7.79
CA THR A 397 -28.68 -10.58 -6.71
C THR A 397 -29.11 -9.14 -6.42
N ILE A 398 -29.49 -8.89 -5.18
CA ILE A 398 -29.71 -7.53 -4.63
C ILE A 398 -28.58 -7.25 -3.65
N MET A 399 -27.86 -6.15 -3.87
CA MET A 399 -26.78 -5.73 -2.98
C MET A 399 -27.07 -4.35 -2.41
N ALA A 400 -26.84 -4.16 -1.13
CA ALA A 400 -26.86 -2.86 -0.48
C ALA A 400 -25.48 -2.58 0.12
N GLU A 401 -25.00 -1.36 -0.04
CA GLU A 401 -23.73 -0.91 0.50
C GLU A 401 -23.90 0.37 1.31
N PHE A 402 -23.20 0.46 2.44
CA PHE A 402 -23.06 1.66 3.22
C PHE A 402 -21.57 1.96 3.39
N THR A 403 -21.08 2.99 2.72
CA THR A 403 -19.65 3.20 2.49
C THR A 403 -19.25 4.62 2.87
N ALA A 404 -18.15 4.75 3.59
CA ALA A 404 -17.46 6.03 3.77
C ALA A 404 -16.44 6.21 2.65
N LEU A 405 -16.52 7.35 1.95
CA LEU A 405 -15.57 7.78 0.95
C LEU A 405 -14.73 8.92 1.53
N TYR A 406 -13.44 8.81 1.42
CA TYR A 406 -12.53 9.88 1.80
C TYR A 406 -12.01 10.60 0.55
N SER A 407 -12.30 11.88 0.46
CA SER A 407 -11.86 12.72 -0.64
C SER A 407 -10.45 13.23 -0.35
N LEU A 408 -9.47 12.78 -1.13
CA LEU A 408 -8.08 13.20 -0.95
C LEU A 408 -7.84 14.65 -1.41
N ASN A 409 -8.57 15.09 -2.45
CA ASN A 409 -8.42 16.41 -3.04
C ASN A 409 -9.78 17.03 -3.42
N PRO A 410 -10.62 17.37 -2.42
CA PRO A 410 -12.01 17.76 -2.62
C PRO A 410 -12.19 19.02 -3.49
N TYR A 411 -11.18 19.86 -3.57
CA TYR A 411 -11.19 21.12 -4.34
C TYR A 411 -10.69 20.97 -5.78
N SER A 412 -10.18 19.80 -6.17
CA SER A 412 -9.67 19.54 -7.52
C SER A 412 -10.80 19.17 -8.49
N LYS A 413 -10.59 19.41 -9.79
CA LYS A 413 -11.46 18.87 -10.84
C LYS A 413 -11.54 17.36 -10.81
N ILE A 414 -10.43 16.69 -10.52
CA ILE A 414 -10.34 15.24 -10.38
C ILE A 414 -10.12 14.92 -8.92
N ASN A 415 -10.95 14.04 -8.39
CA ASN A 415 -10.96 13.67 -6.99
C ASN A 415 -10.75 12.16 -6.84
N PHE A 416 -9.86 11.77 -5.93
CA PHE A 416 -9.61 10.37 -5.63
C PHE A 416 -10.30 10.00 -4.33
N LEU A 417 -10.96 8.85 -4.34
CA LEU A 417 -11.90 8.43 -3.32
C LEU A 417 -11.56 7.03 -2.81
N PRO A 418 -10.55 6.84 -1.95
CA PRO A 418 -10.46 5.62 -1.16
C PRO A 418 -11.72 5.46 -0.32
N GLN A 419 -12.19 4.24 -0.21
CA GLN A 419 -13.48 3.95 0.37
C GLN A 419 -13.50 2.63 1.12
N ALA A 420 -14.27 2.59 2.21
CA ALA A 420 -14.50 1.39 2.99
C ALA A 420 -15.87 1.44 3.65
N GLY A 421 -16.49 0.29 3.86
CA GLY A 421 -17.82 0.23 4.43
C GLY A 421 -18.32 -1.17 4.69
N LEU A 422 -19.63 -1.24 4.85
CA LEU A 422 -20.39 -2.47 5.06
C LEU A 422 -21.19 -2.80 3.81
N CYS A 423 -21.40 -4.08 3.56
CA CYS A 423 -22.25 -4.54 2.47
C CYS A 423 -23.18 -5.68 2.92
N TYR A 424 -24.29 -5.76 2.22
CA TYR A 424 -25.30 -6.80 2.37
C TYR A 424 -25.66 -7.30 0.97
N ALA A 425 -25.79 -8.59 0.82
CA ALA A 425 -26.28 -9.19 -0.42
C ALA A 425 -27.39 -10.18 -0.13
N SER A 426 -28.42 -10.13 -0.97
CA SER A 426 -29.49 -11.13 -1.06
C SER A 426 -29.42 -11.79 -2.42
N ILE A 427 -29.17 -13.08 -2.44
CA ILE A 427 -29.02 -13.89 -3.66
C ILE A 427 -30.16 -14.88 -3.71
N ASP A 428 -30.96 -14.81 -4.75
CA ASP A 428 -32.10 -15.69 -5.01
C ASP A 428 -31.82 -16.52 -6.26
N ASP A 429 -31.83 -17.84 -6.12
CA ASP A 429 -31.63 -18.80 -7.22
C ASP A 429 -32.95 -19.44 -7.72
N GLY A 430 -34.09 -18.86 -7.35
CA GLY A 430 -35.43 -19.36 -7.67
C GLY A 430 -35.92 -20.46 -6.73
N THR A 431 -35.04 -21.05 -5.94
CA THR A 431 -35.37 -22.09 -4.97
C THR A 431 -35.08 -21.67 -3.53
N LEU A 432 -34.08 -20.82 -3.35
CA LEU A 432 -33.62 -20.36 -2.05
C LEU A 432 -33.08 -18.95 -2.14
N THR A 433 -33.50 -18.11 -1.20
CA THR A 433 -32.90 -16.79 -0.98
C THR A 433 -31.85 -16.87 0.13
N ARG A 434 -30.63 -16.45 -0.17
CA ARG A 434 -29.52 -16.40 0.78
C ARG A 434 -29.14 -14.97 1.06
N THR A 435 -28.90 -14.66 2.34
CA THR A 435 -28.51 -13.33 2.76
C THR A 435 -27.12 -13.36 3.37
N LYS A 436 -26.25 -12.46 2.93
CA LYS A 436 -24.87 -12.36 3.42
C LYS A 436 -24.55 -10.94 3.81
N PHE A 437 -23.79 -10.78 4.89
CA PHE A 437 -23.23 -9.51 5.33
C PHE A 437 -21.74 -9.53 5.12
N GLY A 438 -21.14 -8.35 4.94
CA GLY A 438 -19.73 -8.25 4.74
C GLY A 438 -19.19 -6.84 4.84
N VAL A 439 -17.95 -6.71 4.43
CA VAL A 439 -17.26 -5.43 4.36
C VAL A 439 -16.91 -5.14 2.91
N ASN A 440 -16.87 -3.87 2.56
CA ASN A 440 -16.38 -3.44 1.26
C ASN A 440 -15.18 -2.51 1.40
N THR A 441 -14.33 -2.53 0.39
CA THR A 441 -13.25 -1.56 0.22
C THR A 441 -13.03 -1.30 -1.26
N GLY A 442 -12.49 -0.15 -1.60
CA GLY A 442 -12.26 0.18 -3.00
C GLY A 442 -11.63 1.54 -3.21
N LEU A 443 -11.50 1.86 -4.49
CA LEU A 443 -11.00 3.14 -4.96
C LEU A 443 -11.94 3.73 -6.00
N GLY A 444 -12.12 5.04 -5.96
CA GLY A 444 -12.89 5.78 -6.94
C GLY A 444 -12.14 6.99 -7.48
N ILE A 445 -12.52 7.38 -8.68
CA ILE A 445 -12.11 8.64 -9.30
C ILE A 445 -13.38 9.40 -9.65
N GLY A 446 -13.53 10.60 -9.08
CA GLY A 446 -14.64 11.50 -9.34
C GLY A 446 -14.19 12.74 -10.09
N ILE A 447 -15.09 13.30 -10.90
CA ILE A 447 -14.84 14.53 -11.64
C ILE A 447 -15.86 15.58 -11.22
N ASN A 448 -15.40 16.71 -10.69
CA ASN A 448 -16.23 17.84 -10.33
C ASN A 448 -16.58 18.66 -11.58
N ILE A 449 -17.86 18.70 -11.95
CA ILE A 449 -18.37 19.48 -13.06
C ILE A 449 -19.46 20.44 -12.52
N PRO A 450 -19.09 21.68 -12.16
CA PRO A 450 -20.06 22.65 -11.67
C PRO A 450 -21.01 23.08 -12.80
N THR A 451 -22.29 23.17 -12.49
CA THR A 451 -23.32 23.65 -13.41
C THR A 451 -24.08 24.81 -12.78
N LYS A 452 -24.89 25.53 -13.58
CA LYS A 452 -25.71 26.64 -13.07
C LYS A 452 -26.75 26.22 -12.02
N ILE A 453 -27.14 24.95 -12.01
CA ILE A 453 -28.20 24.39 -11.15
C ILE A 453 -27.70 23.41 -10.09
N GLY A 454 -26.44 23.00 -10.13
CA GLY A 454 -25.87 22.08 -9.16
C GLY A 454 -24.50 21.52 -9.58
N LEU A 455 -23.95 20.60 -8.80
CA LEU A 455 -22.73 19.91 -9.13
C LEU A 455 -23.03 18.54 -9.74
N PHE A 456 -22.61 18.35 -10.97
CA PHE A 456 -22.61 17.06 -11.64
C PHE A 456 -21.29 16.34 -11.33
N TYR A 457 -21.38 15.13 -10.78
CA TYR A 457 -20.22 14.41 -10.26
C TYR A 457 -20.20 12.96 -10.72
N PRO A 458 -19.67 12.68 -11.92
CA PRO A 458 -19.44 11.32 -12.35
C PRO A 458 -18.28 10.69 -11.56
N VAL A 459 -18.52 9.51 -11.02
CA VAL A 459 -17.54 8.73 -10.25
C VAL A 459 -17.38 7.37 -10.89
N PHE A 460 -16.15 7.04 -11.26
CA PHE A 460 -15.77 5.69 -11.62
C PHE A 460 -15.18 5.02 -10.39
N ASN A 461 -15.77 3.90 -9.97
CA ASN A 461 -15.37 3.14 -8.80
C ASN A 461 -15.02 1.70 -9.14
N ILE A 462 -14.07 1.13 -8.39
CA ILE A 462 -13.89 -0.31 -8.27
C ILE A 462 -14.01 -0.66 -6.80
N ARG A 463 -15.00 -1.49 -6.45
CA ARG A 463 -15.22 -1.99 -5.08
C ARG A 463 -15.08 -3.49 -5.04
N PHE A 464 -14.50 -3.96 -3.94
CA PHE A 464 -14.43 -5.36 -3.58
C PHE A 464 -15.29 -5.58 -2.34
N ASN A 465 -16.33 -6.38 -2.47
CA ASN A 465 -17.26 -6.75 -1.41
C ASN A 465 -16.90 -8.14 -0.90
N PHE A 466 -16.46 -8.23 0.34
CA PHE A 466 -16.10 -9.46 1.01
C PHE A 466 -17.30 -9.90 1.84
N LEU A 467 -18.11 -10.80 1.29
CA LEU A 467 -19.30 -11.30 1.95
C LEU A 467 -18.94 -12.49 2.84
N LEU A 468 -19.25 -12.35 4.12
CA LEU A 468 -19.07 -13.37 5.14
C LEU A 468 -20.41 -14.07 5.37
N GLY A 469 -20.38 -15.37 5.43
CA GLY A 469 -21.58 -16.14 5.76
C GLY A 469 -21.33 -17.63 5.69
N THR A 470 -21.92 -18.33 6.64
CA THR A 470 -22.06 -19.77 6.60
C THR A 470 -23.28 -20.09 5.73
N ASP A 471 -23.11 -20.80 4.65
CA ASP A 471 -24.24 -21.45 3.97
C ASP A 471 -24.66 -22.63 4.86
N GLU A 472 -25.47 -22.35 5.90
CA GLU A 472 -26.06 -23.41 6.71
C GLU A 472 -26.92 -24.31 5.81
N ASN A 473 -26.42 -25.52 5.65
CA ASN A 473 -27.21 -26.70 5.28
C ASN A 473 -27.94 -26.69 3.93
N ARG A 474 -27.24 -26.60 2.79
CA ARG A 474 -27.71 -27.30 1.60
C ARG A 474 -26.55 -27.79 0.73
N VAL A 475 -26.40 -29.09 0.70
CA VAL A 475 -25.76 -29.79 -0.41
C VAL A 475 -26.74 -29.71 -1.57
N VAL A 476 -26.53 -28.80 -2.52
CA VAL A 476 -27.15 -28.91 -3.83
C VAL A 476 -26.44 -30.06 -4.53
N THR A 477 -26.97 -31.24 -4.39
CA THR A 477 -26.48 -32.43 -5.09
C THR A 477 -26.95 -32.31 -6.52
N ARG A 478 -26.12 -31.81 -7.41
CA ARG A 478 -26.35 -31.87 -8.85
C ARG A 478 -25.89 -33.24 -9.30
N TYR A 479 -26.81 -34.07 -9.78
CA TYR A 479 -26.48 -35.32 -10.45
C TYR A 479 -26.27 -35.04 -11.93
N ILE A 480 -25.12 -35.39 -12.45
CA ILE A 480 -24.91 -35.50 -13.87
C ILE A 480 -25.12 -36.97 -14.20
N ASP A 481 -26.18 -37.28 -14.91
CA ASP A 481 -26.37 -38.62 -15.47
C ASP A 481 -25.41 -38.79 -16.65
N PRO A 482 -24.42 -39.67 -16.56
CA PRO A 482 -23.44 -39.86 -17.64
C PRO A 482 -24.05 -40.54 -18.88
N ILE A 483 -25.26 -41.07 -18.77
CA ILE A 483 -25.92 -41.77 -19.89
C ILE A 483 -26.82 -40.83 -20.69
N VAL A 484 -27.41 -39.81 -20.03
CA VAL A 484 -28.43 -38.94 -20.65
C VAL A 484 -27.98 -37.49 -20.75
N GLY A 485 -26.86 -37.13 -20.11
CA GLY A 485 -26.33 -35.76 -20.11
C GLY A 485 -27.22 -34.73 -19.39
N GLY A 486 -28.16 -35.21 -18.58
CA GLY A 486 -29.12 -34.35 -17.83
C GLY A 486 -28.68 -34.08 -16.41
N ILE A 487 -29.01 -32.90 -15.91
CA ILE A 487 -28.83 -32.52 -14.50
C ILE A 487 -30.14 -32.73 -13.77
N TYR A 488 -30.15 -33.60 -12.77
CA TYR A 488 -31.32 -33.83 -11.94
C TYR A 488 -31.11 -33.19 -10.56
N GLN A 489 -32.09 -32.42 -10.15
CA GLN A 489 -32.18 -31.89 -8.78
C GLN A 489 -33.09 -32.81 -7.95
N ASN A 490 -32.56 -33.50 -6.96
CA ASN A 490 -33.38 -34.31 -6.06
C ASN A 490 -33.07 -33.94 -4.58
N SER A 491 -34.00 -33.29 -3.98
CA SER A 491 -33.91 -32.78 -2.61
C SER A 491 -34.40 -33.76 -1.52
N THR A 492 -34.81 -34.98 -1.86
CA THR A 492 -35.55 -35.86 -0.94
C THR A 492 -34.93 -37.23 -0.67
N ASN A 493 -33.68 -37.49 -1.03
CA ASN A 493 -33.09 -38.77 -0.71
C ASN A 493 -32.53 -38.82 0.73
N PRO A 494 -33.12 -39.60 1.64
CA PRO A 494 -32.74 -39.65 3.06
C PRO A 494 -31.39 -40.35 3.34
N ASN A 495 -30.77 -40.95 2.30
CA ASN A 495 -29.52 -41.69 2.44
C ASN A 495 -28.25 -40.88 2.08
N ILE A 496 -28.41 -39.60 1.78
CA ILE A 496 -27.27 -38.70 1.58
C ILE A 496 -26.90 -38.09 2.91
N LYS A 497 -25.81 -38.55 3.52
CA LYS A 497 -25.24 -37.87 4.67
C LYS A 497 -24.65 -36.57 4.18
N SER A 498 -25.13 -35.45 4.70
CA SER A 498 -24.51 -34.15 4.57
C SER A 498 -23.17 -34.20 5.32
N GLU A 499 -22.04 -34.12 4.63
CA GLU A 499 -20.79 -33.70 5.25
C GLU A 499 -20.75 -32.19 5.22
N ASP A 500 -20.37 -31.59 6.35
CA ASP A 500 -20.29 -30.16 6.54
C ASP A 500 -19.53 -29.47 5.39
N LEU A 501 -20.22 -28.58 4.69
CA LEU A 501 -19.58 -27.69 3.73
C LEU A 501 -18.84 -26.61 4.51
N ALA A 502 -17.57 -26.48 4.23
CA ALA A 502 -16.76 -25.38 4.76
C ALA A 502 -17.35 -24.04 4.31
N ASP A 503 -17.26 -23.05 5.19
CA ASP A 503 -17.66 -21.67 4.95
C ASP A 503 -17.12 -21.16 3.60
N VAL A 504 -17.99 -20.77 2.70
CA VAL A 504 -17.62 -20.19 1.40
C VAL A 504 -17.71 -18.68 1.52
N ASN A 505 -16.57 -18.04 1.70
CA ASN A 505 -16.46 -16.60 1.58
C ASN A 505 -16.46 -16.22 0.09
N SER A 506 -17.33 -15.30 -0.28
CA SER A 506 -17.45 -14.82 -1.65
C SER A 506 -16.92 -13.41 -1.78
N ILE A 507 -16.09 -13.17 -2.78
CA ILE A 507 -15.62 -11.83 -3.12
C ILE A 507 -16.33 -11.38 -4.39
N TYR A 508 -17.00 -10.23 -4.31
CA TYR A 508 -17.65 -9.60 -5.45
C TYR A 508 -16.89 -8.34 -5.82
N SER A 509 -16.38 -8.27 -7.03
CA SER A 509 -15.82 -7.03 -7.59
C SER A 509 -16.89 -6.30 -8.37
N LEU A 510 -17.05 -5.02 -8.09
CA LEU A 510 -18.05 -4.17 -8.73
C LEU A 510 -17.39 -2.92 -9.33
N PRO A 511 -16.77 -3.02 -10.52
CA PRO A 511 -16.45 -1.83 -11.31
C PRO A 511 -17.74 -1.14 -11.73
N ARG A 512 -17.87 0.13 -11.40
CA ARG A 512 -19.10 0.89 -11.69
C ARG A 512 -18.83 2.34 -12.05
N LEU A 513 -19.68 2.88 -12.90
CA LEU A 513 -19.83 4.31 -13.12
C LEU A 513 -21.08 4.78 -12.35
N THR A 514 -20.91 5.69 -11.42
CA THR A 514 -21.99 6.37 -10.71
C THR A 514 -22.05 7.82 -11.15
N ILE A 515 -23.21 8.28 -11.55
CA ILE A 515 -23.45 9.68 -11.87
C ILE A 515 -24.23 10.28 -10.72
N LEU A 516 -23.56 11.13 -9.94
CA LEU A 516 -24.15 11.85 -8.81
C LEU A 516 -24.52 13.26 -9.22
N TYR A 517 -25.61 13.73 -8.68
CA TYR A 517 -26.05 15.11 -8.79
C TYR A 517 -26.25 15.68 -7.39
N TYR A 518 -25.47 16.71 -7.05
CA TYR A 518 -25.59 17.40 -5.78
C TYR A 518 -26.51 18.63 -5.92
N LEU A 519 -27.55 18.64 -5.12
CA LEU A 519 -28.49 19.76 -5.09
C LEU A 519 -27.84 21.01 -4.46
N PRO A 520 -28.13 22.21 -4.96
CA PRO A 520 -27.61 23.46 -4.41
C PRO A 520 -28.45 23.86 -3.17
N PHE A 521 -28.08 23.46 -1.99
CA PHE A 521 -28.69 23.93 -0.73
C PHE A 521 -27.72 24.81 0.05
#